data_18a4b05c23f5070fa8efd2343487d234
#
_entry.id   18a4b05c23f5070fa8efd2343487d234
#
_cell.length_a   1.000
_cell.length_b   1.000
_cell.length_c   1.000
_cell.angle_alpha   90.00
_cell.angle_beta   90.00
_cell.angle_gamma   90.00
#
_symmetry.space_group_name_H-M   'P 1'
#
loop_
_entity.id
_entity.type
_entity.pdbx_description
1 polymer ?
#
loop_
_entity_poly.entity_id
_entity_poly.type
_entity_poly.pdbx_seq_one_letter_code
_entity_poly.pdbx_strand_id
1 'polypeptide(L)'
;MTQATRKNATKVKTSSYDVAEHLRTPEEMAAYLDAWLEEAPDDVSGIARALGDIARAKGMSQVAKDAGLSRESLYRALSADGNPSFATVIKVARALGLKLHAQAA
;
A
#
# COMPACT_ATOMS: atom_id res chain seq x y z
N MET A 1 0.09 25.43 4.51
CA MET A 1 0.10 25.06 4.41
C MET A 1 0.31 24.62 4.27
N THR A 2 0.35 24.63 4.08
CA THR A 2 0.43 24.06 3.84
C THR A 2 0.76 23.50 3.62
N GLN A 3 0.87 23.42 3.35
CA GLN A 3 1.10 22.77 2.99
C GLN A 3 1.41 22.18 2.67
N ALA A 4 1.36 22.40 2.56
CA ALA A 4 1.53 21.64 2.18
C ALA A 4 1.92 21.12 1.92
N THR A 5 1.88 21.41 1.80
CA THR A 5 2.08 20.77 1.56
C THR A 5 2.45 20.23 1.40
N ARG A 6 2.40 20.51 1.26
CA ARG A 6 2.60 19.78 1.07
C ARG A 6 3.15 19.22 0.66
N LYS A 7 3.17 19.37 0.39
CA LYS A 7 3.51 18.63 0.00
C LYS A 7 4.04 17.99 -0.26
N ASN A 8 3.91 18.28 -0.49
CA ASN A 8 4.35 17.39 -0.76
C ASN A 8 4.79 16.73 -0.85
N ALA A 9 4.65 16.98 -1.05
CA ALA A 9 4.94 16.08 -1.14
C ALA A 9 5.53 15.57 -1.18
N THR A 10 5.50 15.92 -1.35
CA THR A 10 6.01 15.25 -1.31
C THR A 10 6.53 14.75 -1.28
N LYS A 11 6.55 15.21 -1.51
CA LYS A 11 6.89 14.57 -1.45
C LYS A 11 7.44 13.78 -1.47
N VAL A 12 7.55 14.12 -1.67
CA VAL A 12 7.97 13.39 -1.76
C VAL A 12 8.66 12.32 -1.59
N LYS A 13 9.22 12.41 -1.39
CA LYS A 13 9.78 11.24 -1.29
C LYS A 13 10.17 10.87 0.08
N THR A 14 9.34 10.20 0.76
CA THR A 14 9.60 9.74 2.10
C THR A 14 10.45 8.49 2.08
N SER A 15 11.26 8.29 3.11
CA SER A 15 11.96 7.05 3.29
C SER A 15 10.98 5.99 3.81
N SER A 16 11.38 4.71 3.70
CA SER A 16 10.56 3.63 4.25
C SER A 16 10.31 3.81 5.74
N TYR A 17 11.30 4.33 6.45
CA TYR A 17 11.19 4.56 7.88
C TYR A 17 10.08 5.56 8.17
N ASP A 18 10.07 6.68 7.44
CA ASP A 18 9.06 7.72 7.64
C ASP A 18 7.67 7.20 7.32
N VAL A 19 7.55 6.42 6.24
CA VAL A 19 6.28 5.84 5.86
C VAL A 19 5.77 4.92 6.96
N ALA A 20 6.65 4.09 7.51
CA ALA A 20 6.25 3.13 8.53
C ALA A 20 5.65 3.81 9.76
N GLU A 21 6.12 5.02 10.08
CA GLU A 21 5.60 5.75 11.24
C GLU A 21 4.15 6.17 11.04
N HIS A 22 3.69 6.21 9.80
CA HIS A 22 2.32 6.60 9.48
C HIS A 22 1.44 5.40 9.12
N LEU A 23 1.96 4.19 9.31
CA LEU A 23 1.22 2.98 8.93
C LEU A 23 1.14 2.01 10.10
N ARG A 24 0.71 2.53 11.26
CA ARG A 24 0.67 1.73 12.47
C ARG A 24 -0.69 1.12 12.78
N THR A 25 -1.73 1.62 12.15
CA THR A 25 -3.08 1.11 12.37
C THR A 25 -3.74 0.81 11.04
N PRO A 26 -4.76 -0.07 11.02
CA PRO A 26 -5.51 -0.31 9.79
C PRO A 26 -6.10 0.98 9.21
N GLU A 27 -6.52 1.90 10.06
CA GLU A 27 -7.08 3.18 9.60
C GLU A 27 -6.04 4.00 8.87
N GLU A 28 -4.82 4.05 9.40
CA GLU A 28 -3.74 4.77 8.75
C GLU A 28 -3.35 4.11 7.43
N MET A 29 -3.34 2.78 7.41
CA MET A 29 -3.04 2.03 6.20
C MET A 29 -4.09 2.30 5.12
N ALA A 30 -5.36 2.29 5.52
CA ALA A 30 -6.45 2.56 4.59
C ALA A 30 -6.34 3.96 3.99
N ALA A 31 -6.04 4.95 4.84
CA ALA A 31 -5.89 6.34 4.39
C ALA A 31 -4.73 6.48 3.40
N TYR A 32 -3.63 5.80 3.67
CA TYR A 32 -2.46 5.85 2.81
C TYR A 32 -2.78 5.27 1.43
N LEU A 33 -3.41 4.10 1.40
CA LEU A 33 -3.77 3.47 0.14
C LEU A 33 -4.80 4.32 -0.61
N ASP A 34 -5.78 4.85 0.13
CA ASP A 34 -6.81 5.68 -0.49
C ASP A 34 -6.23 6.91 -1.15
N ALA A 35 -5.23 7.53 -0.51
CA ALA A 35 -4.56 8.70 -1.09
C ALA A 35 -3.91 8.35 -2.43
N TRP A 36 -3.27 7.19 -2.52
CA TRP A 36 -2.68 6.74 -3.77
C TRP A 36 -3.73 6.56 -4.86
N LEU A 37 -4.86 5.93 -4.49
CA LEU A 37 -5.94 5.68 -5.43
C LEU A 37 -6.60 6.96 -5.91
N GLU A 38 -6.67 7.97 -5.03
CA GLU A 38 -7.26 9.26 -5.39
C GLU A 38 -6.32 10.08 -6.27
N GLU A 39 -5.05 10.11 -5.93
CA GLU A 39 -4.12 11.04 -6.58
C GLU A 39 -3.41 10.45 -7.78
N ALA A 40 -3.28 9.15 -7.84
CA ALA A 40 -2.57 8.49 -8.92
C ALA A 40 -3.27 7.21 -9.32
N PRO A 41 -4.55 7.29 -9.74
CA PRO A 41 -5.36 6.10 -9.99
C PRO A 41 -4.82 5.21 -11.12
N ASP A 42 -4.05 5.79 -12.03
CA ASP A 42 -3.52 5.02 -13.16
C ASP A 42 -2.11 4.50 -12.90
N ASP A 43 -1.53 4.82 -11.76
CA ASP A 43 -0.16 4.41 -11.46
C ASP A 43 -0.17 3.05 -10.75
N VAL A 44 -0.31 1.99 -11.53
CA VAL A 44 -0.40 0.64 -10.99
C VAL A 44 0.84 0.27 -10.18
N SER A 45 2.02 0.61 -10.70
CA SER A 45 3.27 0.34 -9.99
C SER A 45 3.35 1.08 -8.67
N GLY A 46 2.92 2.34 -8.65
CA GLY A 46 2.93 3.13 -7.43
C GLY A 46 1.97 2.58 -6.41
N ILE A 47 0.78 2.16 -6.84
CA ILE A 47 -0.21 1.58 -5.95
C ILE A 47 0.30 0.25 -5.40
N ALA A 48 0.93 -0.57 -6.24
CA ALA A 48 1.53 -1.83 -5.78
C ALA A 48 2.61 -1.55 -4.74
N ARG A 49 3.41 -0.53 -4.96
CA ARG A 49 4.45 -0.14 -4.03
C ARG A 49 3.86 0.35 -2.71
N ALA A 50 2.75 1.08 -2.79
CA ALA A 50 2.05 1.54 -1.58
C ALA A 50 1.57 0.34 -0.76
N LEU A 51 1.00 -0.67 -1.42
CA LEU A 51 0.62 -1.89 -0.73
C LEU A 51 1.84 -2.57 -0.11
N GLY A 52 2.97 -2.52 -0.81
CA GLY A 52 4.22 -3.05 -0.29
C GLY A 52 4.69 -2.32 0.97
N ASP A 53 4.56 -1.00 0.99
CA ASP A 53 4.91 -0.21 2.17
C ASP A 53 4.06 -0.63 3.37
N ILE A 54 2.76 -0.79 3.13
CA ILE A 54 1.84 -1.21 4.18
C ILE A 54 2.18 -2.62 4.67
N ALA A 55 2.44 -3.53 3.73
CA ALA A 55 2.77 -4.91 4.08
C ALA A 55 4.07 -4.97 4.88
N ARG A 56 5.05 -4.16 4.52
CA ARG A 56 6.31 -4.14 5.28
C ARG A 56 6.09 -3.57 6.67
N ALA A 57 5.24 -2.56 6.80
CA ALA A 57 4.94 -1.99 8.10
C ALA A 57 4.27 -3.00 9.02
N LYS A 58 3.41 -3.84 8.46
CA LYS A 58 2.73 -4.88 9.24
C LYS A 58 3.62 -6.09 9.47
N GLY A 59 4.52 -6.38 8.54
CA GLY A 59 5.38 -7.54 8.61
C GLY A 59 5.15 -8.47 7.44
N MET A 60 6.11 -8.51 6.51
CA MET A 60 5.95 -9.26 5.26
C MET A 60 5.65 -10.74 5.46
N SER A 61 6.32 -11.36 6.43
CA SER A 61 6.11 -12.80 6.65
C SER A 61 4.69 -13.09 7.10
N GLN A 62 4.17 -12.26 8.01
CA GLN A 62 2.81 -12.47 8.50
C GLN A 62 1.80 -12.19 7.39
N VAL A 63 2.01 -11.13 6.62
CA VAL A 63 1.09 -10.79 5.52
C VAL A 63 1.07 -11.90 4.47
N ALA A 64 2.24 -12.43 4.12
CA ALA A 64 2.31 -13.52 3.15
C ALA A 64 1.54 -14.74 3.65
N LYS A 65 1.74 -15.08 4.92
CA LYS A 65 1.06 -16.22 5.51
C LYS A 65 -0.46 -16.03 5.49
N ASP A 66 -0.91 -14.85 5.92
CA ASP A 66 -2.34 -14.56 5.99
C ASP A 66 -2.97 -14.48 4.60
N ALA A 67 -2.19 -14.06 3.61
CA ALA A 67 -2.68 -13.97 2.23
C ALA A 67 -2.59 -15.30 1.48
N GLY A 68 -1.98 -16.30 2.08
CA GLY A 68 -1.79 -17.58 1.42
C GLY A 68 -0.77 -17.53 0.30
N LEU A 69 0.24 -16.70 0.44
CA LEU A 69 1.29 -16.52 -0.57
C LEU A 69 2.65 -16.80 0.04
N SER A 70 3.61 -17.19 -0.80
CA SER A 70 4.98 -17.24 -0.34
C SER A 70 5.47 -15.81 -0.15
N ARG A 71 6.44 -15.65 0.74
CA ARG A 71 7.03 -14.35 0.97
C ARG A 71 7.65 -13.78 -0.30
N GLU A 72 8.29 -14.68 -1.07
CA GLU A 72 8.91 -14.30 -2.33
C GLU A 72 7.88 -13.79 -3.34
N SER A 73 6.77 -14.51 -3.46
CA SER A 73 5.70 -14.08 -4.36
C SER A 73 5.13 -12.74 -3.96
N LEU A 74 4.97 -12.53 -2.66
CA LEU A 74 4.47 -11.27 -2.15
C LEU A 74 5.42 -10.12 -2.49
N TYR A 75 6.72 -10.31 -2.24
CA TYR A 75 7.71 -9.28 -2.56
C TYR A 75 7.69 -8.95 -4.05
N ARG A 76 7.61 -9.97 -4.89
CA ARG A 76 7.61 -9.74 -6.32
C ARG A 76 6.37 -8.99 -6.79
N ALA A 77 5.22 -9.37 -6.26
CA ALA A 77 3.95 -8.74 -6.65
C ALA A 77 3.88 -7.27 -6.24
N LEU A 78 4.47 -6.93 -5.10
CA LEU A 78 4.36 -5.58 -4.53
C LEU A 78 5.61 -4.75 -4.73
N SER A 79 6.50 -5.17 -5.63
CA SER A 79 7.70 -4.40 -5.94
C SER A 79 7.37 -3.26 -6.90
N ALA A 80 8.34 -2.39 -7.11
CA ALA A 80 8.18 -1.26 -8.04
C ALA A 80 7.85 -1.72 -9.46
N ASP A 81 8.32 -2.90 -9.84
CA ASP A 81 8.05 -3.47 -11.15
C ASP A 81 6.86 -4.42 -11.10
N GLY A 82 6.20 -4.52 -9.97
CA GLY A 82 5.14 -5.47 -9.78
C GLY A 82 3.87 -5.07 -10.50
N ASN A 83 3.12 -6.10 -10.86
CA ASN A 83 1.81 -5.91 -11.47
C ASN A 83 0.93 -7.01 -10.91
N PRO A 84 0.53 -6.88 -9.63
CA PRO A 84 -0.22 -7.94 -8.98
C PRO A 84 -1.56 -8.15 -9.64
N SER A 85 -1.97 -9.42 -9.72
CA SER A 85 -3.30 -9.73 -10.21
C SER A 85 -4.34 -9.19 -9.23
N PHE A 86 -5.55 -9.02 -9.72
CA PHE A 86 -6.62 -8.57 -8.85
C PHE A 86 -6.84 -9.54 -7.70
N ALA A 87 -6.70 -10.84 -7.96
CA ALA A 87 -6.81 -11.84 -6.90
C ALA A 87 -5.76 -11.61 -5.82
N THR A 88 -4.52 -11.32 -6.22
CA THR A 88 -3.46 -11.03 -5.26
C THR A 88 -3.79 -9.78 -4.46
N VAL A 89 -4.28 -8.74 -5.12
CA VAL A 89 -4.66 -7.50 -4.43
C VAL A 89 -5.71 -7.77 -3.36
N ILE A 90 -6.73 -8.56 -3.70
CA ILE A 90 -7.78 -8.90 -2.74
C ILE A 90 -7.21 -9.66 -1.54
N LYS A 91 -6.35 -10.66 -1.82
CA LYS A 91 -5.75 -11.46 -0.75
C LYS A 91 -4.91 -10.61 0.18
N VAL A 92 -4.12 -9.72 -0.39
CA VAL A 92 -3.25 -8.83 0.39
C VAL A 92 -4.08 -7.86 1.21
N ALA A 93 -5.08 -7.25 0.60
CA ALA A 93 -5.94 -6.30 1.32
C ALA A 93 -6.58 -6.96 2.52
N ARG A 94 -7.09 -8.19 2.35
CA ARG A 94 -7.67 -8.93 3.47
C ARG A 94 -6.65 -9.20 4.57
N ALA A 95 -5.45 -9.61 4.17
CA ALA A 95 -4.39 -9.90 5.13
C ALA A 95 -3.99 -8.66 5.92
N LEU A 96 -4.18 -7.50 5.33
CA LEU A 96 -3.86 -6.22 5.98
C LEU A 96 -5.02 -5.70 6.83
N GLY A 97 -6.16 -6.37 6.80
CA GLY A 97 -7.33 -5.90 7.52
C GLY A 97 -8.07 -4.79 6.82
N LEU A 98 -7.87 -4.66 5.51
CA LEU A 98 -8.49 -3.62 4.72
C LEU A 98 -9.65 -4.18 3.91
N LYS A 99 -10.65 -3.33 3.69
CA LYS A 99 -11.80 -3.69 2.88
C LYS A 99 -11.82 -2.78 1.65
N LEU A 100 -11.90 -3.40 0.49
CA LEU A 100 -12.01 -2.65 -0.74
C LEU A 100 -13.48 -2.37 -1.02
N HIS A 101 -13.75 -1.16 -1.47
CA HIS A 101 -15.11 -0.81 -1.87
C HIS A 101 -15.04 0.21 -3.01
N ALA A 102 -16.15 0.43 -3.67
CA ALA A 102 -16.23 1.36 -4.78
C ALA A 102 -17.29 2.38 -4.49
N GLN A 103 -17.09 3.57 -5.03
CA GLN A 103 -18.10 4.62 -4.99
C GLN A 103 -18.09 5.34 -6.32
N ALA A 104 -19.21 5.97 -6.66
CA ALA A 104 -19.31 6.68 -7.91
C ALA A 104 -18.32 7.83 -7.94
N ALA A 105 -17.73 8.04 -9.11
CA ALA A 105 -16.72 9.08 -9.28
C ALA A 105 -17.37 10.47 -9.39
#